data_e4cc3b545ff72ff625e0c7d14c34a6da
#
_entry.id   e4cc3b545ff72ff625e0c7d14c34a6da
#
_cell.length_a   1.000
_cell.length_b   1.000
_cell.length_c   1.000
_cell.angle_alpha   90.00
_cell.angle_beta   90.00
_cell.angle_gamma   90.00
#
_symmetry.space_group_name_H-M   'P 1'
#
loop_
_entity.id
_entity.type
_entity.pdbx_description
1 polymer ?
#
loop_
_entity_poly.entity_id
_entity_poly.type
_entity_poly.pdbx_seq_one_letter_code
_entity_poly.pdbx_strand_id
1 'polypeptide(L)' 'MNITKTSRKLGANIKKIRTRKKMSQGDICRKLGMDRSYMSAVESGKKNITLAVLERLANALGVRVSELLK' A
#
# COMPACT_ATOMS: atom_id res chain seq x y z
N MET A 1 4.74 13.02 -13.36
CA MET A 1 4.44 11.84 -12.54
C MET A 1 3.09 11.26 -12.95
N ASN A 2 3.05 9.95 -13.16
CA ASN A 2 1.85 9.30 -13.70
C ASN A 2 1.00 8.72 -12.58
N ILE A 3 -0.02 9.48 -12.21
CA ILE A 3 -1.00 8.99 -11.26
C ILE A 3 -2.13 8.41 -12.08
N THR A 4 -2.35 7.10 -11.96
CA THR A 4 -3.32 6.39 -12.76
C THR A 4 -4.50 5.96 -11.90
N LYS A 5 -5.57 5.52 -12.55
CA LYS A 5 -6.69 4.90 -11.85
C LYS A 5 -6.21 3.70 -11.03
N THR A 6 -5.26 2.94 -11.57
CA THR A 6 -4.70 1.77 -10.88
C THR A 6 -3.97 2.19 -9.60
N SER A 7 -3.18 3.28 -9.66
CA SER A 7 -2.49 3.79 -8.48
C SER A 7 -3.47 4.19 -7.38
N ARG A 8 -4.55 4.85 -7.75
CA ARG A 8 -5.57 5.28 -6.79
C ARG A 8 -6.32 4.09 -6.21
N LYS A 9 -6.68 3.13 -7.06
CA LYS A 9 -7.37 1.93 -6.63
C LYS A 9 -6.50 1.11 -5.68
N LEU A 10 -5.24 0.96 -6.05
CA LEU A 10 -4.26 0.25 -5.23
C LEU A 10 -4.12 0.91 -3.86
N GLY A 11 -3.94 2.21 -3.83
CA GLY A 11 -3.81 2.95 -2.58
C GLY A 11 -5.04 2.80 -1.68
N ALA A 12 -6.21 2.91 -2.27
CA ALA A 12 -7.47 2.75 -1.55
C ALA A 12 -7.61 1.33 -0.99
N ASN A 13 -7.24 0.33 -1.78
CA ASN A 13 -7.29 -1.07 -1.34
C ASN A 13 -6.32 -1.34 -0.19
N ILE A 14 -5.11 -0.79 -0.27
CA ILE A 14 -4.12 -0.92 0.80
C ILE A 14 -4.67 -0.34 2.10
N LYS A 15 -5.20 0.86 2.04
CA LYS A 15 -5.76 1.52 3.22
C LYS A 15 -6.93 0.73 3.79
N LYS A 16 -7.82 0.26 2.94
CA LYS A 16 -8.99 -0.51 3.34
C LYS A 16 -8.60 -1.80 4.06
N ILE A 17 -7.65 -2.54 3.47
CA ILE A 17 -7.22 -3.82 4.05
C ILE A 17 -6.46 -3.57 5.34
N ARG A 18 -5.57 -2.59 5.35
CA ARG A 18 -4.81 -2.23 6.55
C ARG A 18 -5.75 -1.88 7.71
N THR A 19 -6.73 -1.02 7.44
CA THR A 19 -7.69 -0.58 8.45
C THR A 19 -8.53 -1.76 8.95
N ARG A 20 -8.97 -2.60 8.04
CA ARG A 20 -9.74 -3.80 8.39
C ARG A 20 -8.97 -4.74 9.30
N LYS A 21 -7.65 -4.81 9.10
CA LYS A 21 -6.77 -5.64 9.93
C LYS A 21 -6.27 -4.92 11.17
N LYS A 22 -6.78 -3.71 11.41
CA LYS A 22 -6.45 -2.90 12.59
C LYS A 22 -4.96 -2.57 12.68
N MET A 23 -4.34 -2.34 11.53
CA MET A 23 -2.95 -1.93 11.43
C MET A 23 -2.86 -0.44 11.12
N SER A 24 -1.95 0.26 11.81
CA SER A 24 -1.69 1.66 11.50
C SER A 24 -0.70 1.77 10.35
N GLN A 25 -0.61 2.97 9.76
CA GLN A 25 0.46 3.23 8.79
C GLN A 25 1.83 2.96 9.41
N GLY A 26 1.99 3.38 10.69
CA GLY A 26 3.24 3.14 11.40
C GLY A 26 3.59 1.67 11.53
N ASP A 27 2.59 0.82 11.72
CA ASP A 27 2.82 -0.63 11.80
C ASP A 27 3.45 -1.16 10.52
N ILE A 28 2.89 -0.76 9.37
CA ILE A 28 3.40 -1.20 8.07
C ILE A 28 4.79 -0.60 7.83
N CYS A 29 4.97 0.68 8.16
CA CYS A 29 6.25 1.35 7.97
C CYS A 29 7.36 0.68 8.77
N ARG A 30 7.09 0.31 10.01
CA ARG A 30 8.08 -0.39 10.83
C ARG A 30 8.42 -1.76 10.26
N LYS A 31 7.41 -2.47 9.77
CA LYS A 31 7.62 -3.79 9.17
C LYS A 31 8.49 -3.74 7.94
N LEU A 32 8.32 -2.70 7.12
CA LEU A 32 8.97 -2.62 5.81
C LEU A 32 10.15 -1.66 5.75
N GLY A 33 10.46 -0.98 6.86
CA GLY A 33 11.49 0.04 6.85
C GLY A 33 11.13 1.21 5.94
N MET A 34 9.86 1.56 5.91
CA MET A 34 9.31 2.54 4.99
C MET A 34 9.03 3.85 5.70
N ASP A 35 9.20 4.97 5.00
CA ASP A 35 8.88 6.28 5.53
C ASP A 35 7.36 6.49 5.52
N ARG A 36 6.82 7.12 6.56
CA ARG A 36 5.39 7.37 6.65
C ARG A 36 4.86 8.29 5.56
N SER A 37 5.66 9.28 5.15
CA SER A 37 5.25 10.14 4.04
C SER A 37 5.09 9.35 2.75
N TYR A 38 5.97 8.38 2.52
CA TYR A 38 5.88 7.51 1.35
C TYR A 38 4.60 6.66 1.43
N MET A 39 4.35 6.05 2.59
CA MET A 39 3.17 5.22 2.79
C MET A 39 1.89 6.03 2.60
N SER A 40 1.85 7.24 3.14
CA SER A 40 0.71 8.12 2.98
C SER A 40 0.46 8.46 1.50
N ALA A 41 1.54 8.74 0.76
CA ALA A 41 1.43 9.03 -0.67
C ALA A 41 0.94 7.81 -1.46
N VAL A 42 1.38 6.60 -1.09
CA VAL A 42 0.90 5.38 -1.72
C VAL A 42 -0.60 5.20 -1.49
N GLU A 43 -1.05 5.39 -0.25
CA GLU A 43 -2.47 5.21 0.08
C GLU A 43 -3.37 6.25 -0.58
N SER A 44 -2.86 7.45 -0.82
CA SER A 44 -3.63 8.47 -1.51
C SER A 44 -3.52 8.38 -3.03
N GLY A 45 -2.81 7.37 -3.54
CA GLY A 45 -2.71 7.14 -4.97
C GLY A 45 -1.74 8.08 -5.69
N LYS A 46 -0.87 8.74 -4.94
CA LYS A 46 0.06 9.73 -5.50
C LYS A 46 1.42 9.16 -5.87
N LYS A 47 1.59 7.86 -5.69
CA LYS A 47 2.85 7.18 -6.02
C LYS A 47 2.60 5.99 -6.91
N ASN A 48 3.47 5.84 -7.91
CA ASN A 48 3.55 4.59 -8.67
C ASN A 48 4.60 3.72 -8.00
N ILE A 49 4.19 2.59 -7.47
CA ILE A 49 5.12 1.71 -6.77
C ILE A 49 5.62 0.61 -7.70
N THR A 50 6.79 0.09 -7.39
CA THR A 50 7.35 -1.03 -8.15
C THR A 50 6.66 -2.32 -7.76
N LEU A 51 6.82 -3.35 -8.59
CA LEU A 51 6.29 -4.68 -8.26
C LEU A 51 6.91 -5.20 -6.96
N ALA A 52 8.20 -4.92 -6.75
CA ALA A 52 8.86 -5.37 -5.52
C ALA A 52 8.21 -4.74 -4.29
N VAL A 53 7.90 -3.46 -4.32
CA VAL A 53 7.23 -2.78 -3.21
C VAL A 53 5.82 -3.31 -3.05
N LEU A 54 5.12 -3.53 -4.14
CA LEU A 54 3.77 -4.09 -4.11
C LEU A 54 3.76 -5.45 -3.41
N GLU A 55 4.71 -6.32 -3.74
CA GLU A 55 4.83 -7.64 -3.12
C GLU A 55 5.13 -7.52 -1.63
N ARG A 56 6.01 -6.59 -1.25
CA ARG A 56 6.33 -6.36 0.15
C ARG A 56 5.11 -5.89 0.94
N LEU A 57 4.31 -5.01 0.35
CA LEU A 57 3.08 -4.54 0.97
C LEU A 57 2.07 -5.67 1.15
N ALA A 58 1.91 -6.50 0.11
CA ALA A 58 1.01 -7.65 0.20
C ALA A 58 1.43 -8.60 1.30
N ASN A 59 2.73 -8.88 1.41
CA ASN A 59 3.26 -9.75 2.47
C ASN A 59 3.02 -9.15 3.85
N ALA A 60 3.27 -7.86 4.01
CA ALA A 60 3.07 -7.19 5.29
C ALA A 60 1.60 -7.21 5.71
N LEU A 61 0.69 -7.13 4.75
CA LEU A 61 -0.75 -7.16 5.00
C LEU A 61 -1.31 -8.58 5.08
N GLY A 62 -0.50 -9.59 4.73
CA GLY A 62 -0.96 -10.98 4.75
C GLY A 62 -1.98 -11.29 3.67
N VAL A 63 -1.88 -10.66 2.52
CA VAL A 63 -2.80 -10.87 1.42
C VAL A 63 -2.02 -11.12 0.13
N ARG A 64 -2.74 -11.55 -0.89
CA ARG A 64 -2.16 -11.73 -2.22
C ARG A 64 -2.12 -10.39 -2.95
N VAL A 65 -1.13 -10.24 -3.84
CA VAL A 65 -1.03 -9.05 -4.68
C VAL A 65 -2.34 -8.79 -5.43
N SER A 66 -2.98 -9.85 -5.92
CA SER A 66 -4.25 -9.71 -6.64
C SER A 66 -5.34 -9.01 -5.82
N GLU A 67 -5.31 -9.17 -4.51
CA GLU A 67 -6.29 -8.53 -3.64
C GLU A 67 -6.07 -7.03 -3.55
N LEU A 68 -4.84 -6.58 -3.75
CA LEU A 68 -4.52 -5.16 -3.76
C LEU A 68 -4.92 -4.49 -5.08
N LEU A 69 -5.11 -5.29 -6.12
CA LEU A 69 -5.40 -4.77 -7.47
C LEU A 69 -6.85 -4.93 -7.89
N LYS A 70 -7.70 -5.42 -7.04
CA LYS A 70 -9.11 -5.63 -7.37
C LYS A 70 -9.86 -4.36 -7.71
#